data_5eb1374dedea8eb6fbab9904493852d6
#
_entry.id   5eb1374dedea8eb6fbab9904493852d6
#
_cell.length_a   1.000
_cell.length_b   1.000
_cell.length_c   1.000
_cell.angle_alpha   90.00
_cell.angle_beta   90.00
_cell.angle_gamma   90.00
#
_symmetry.space_group_name_H-M   'P 1'
#
loop_
_entity.id
_entity.type
_entity.pdbx_description
1 polymer ?
#
loop_
_entity_poly.entity_id
_entity_poly.type
_entity_poly.pdbx_seq_one_letter_code
_entity_poly.pdbx_strand_id
1 'polypeptide(L)'
;MIKIEVRTLIKSNLKLILDEKKISIRQLSRDIDHEYPTVRKLYRDEMERYPRELLDKICTYLNIELHELLIFQKDHNHIDHSG
;
A
#
# COMPACT_ATOMS: atom_id res chain seq x y z
N MET A 1 -23.70 22.22 4.15
CA MET A 1 -23.21 20.85 4.11
C MET A 1 -21.83 20.82 3.47
N ILE A 2 -20.94 20.09 4.06
CA ILE A 2 -19.59 19.99 3.54
C ILE A 2 -19.47 18.84 2.57
N LYS A 3 -18.93 19.11 1.42
CA LYS A 3 -18.71 18.08 0.43
C LYS A 3 -17.26 17.68 0.49
N ILE A 4 -17.00 16.41 0.70
CA ILE A 4 -15.66 15.90 0.76
C ILE A 4 -15.30 15.29 -0.57
N GLU A 5 -14.25 15.80 -1.19
CA GLU A 5 -13.72 15.22 -2.39
C GLU A 5 -12.75 14.14 -2.01
N VAL A 6 -12.97 12.95 -2.53
CA VAL A 6 -12.09 11.83 -2.25
C VAL A 6 -10.94 11.84 -3.24
N ARG A 7 -9.75 11.90 -2.71
CA ARG A 7 -8.54 11.79 -3.51
C ARG A 7 -7.77 10.59 -3.05
N THR A 8 -6.96 10.07 -3.92
CA THR A 8 -6.12 8.93 -3.59
C THR A 8 -4.89 9.45 -2.86
N LEU A 9 -4.98 9.52 -1.54
CA LEU A 9 -3.87 9.99 -0.72
C LEU A 9 -3.08 8.85 -0.10
N ILE A 10 -3.64 7.66 -0.09
CA ILE A 10 -2.94 6.50 0.43
C ILE A 10 -2.23 5.82 -0.72
N LYS A 11 -0.94 5.59 -0.54
CA LYS A 11 -0.11 4.97 -1.57
C LYS A 11 0.51 3.71 -1.04
N SER A 12 0.62 2.72 -1.90
CA SER A 12 1.33 1.50 -1.57
C SER A 12 2.81 1.71 -1.80
N ASN A 13 3.62 1.27 -0.85
CA ASN A 13 5.06 1.35 -0.95
C ASN A 13 5.67 -0.02 -1.22
N LEU A 14 4.84 -0.99 -1.58
CA LEU A 14 5.29 -2.36 -1.72
C LEU A 14 6.35 -2.50 -2.80
N LYS A 15 6.18 -1.79 -3.91
CA LYS A 15 7.14 -1.88 -5.01
C LYS A 15 8.54 -1.50 -4.54
N LEU A 16 8.65 -0.38 -3.83
CA LEU A 16 9.94 0.07 -3.35
C LEU A 16 10.55 -0.93 -2.38
N ILE A 17 9.72 -1.45 -1.48
CA ILE A 17 10.21 -2.41 -0.47
C ILE A 17 10.71 -3.68 -1.14
N LEU A 18 9.95 -4.22 -2.08
CA LEU A 18 10.34 -5.44 -2.76
C LEU A 18 11.56 -5.22 -3.63
N ASP A 19 11.63 -4.07 -4.30
CA ASP A 19 12.79 -3.76 -5.13
C ASP A 19 14.06 -3.68 -4.28
N GLU A 20 13.97 -3.06 -3.11
CA GLU A 20 15.12 -2.97 -2.22
C GLU A 20 15.55 -4.33 -1.69
N LYS A 21 14.58 -5.20 -1.41
CA LYS A 21 14.89 -6.52 -0.89
C LYS A 21 15.12 -7.53 -1.99
N LYS A 22 14.93 -7.13 -3.23
CA LYS A 22 15.13 -7.99 -4.41
C LYS A 22 14.22 -9.22 -4.34
N ILE A 23 12.98 -8.98 -3.97
CA ILE A 23 11.96 -10.02 -3.90
C ILE A 23 10.95 -9.75 -5.01
N SER A 24 10.64 -10.79 -5.80
CA SER A 24 9.65 -10.64 -6.86
C SER A 24 8.24 -10.76 -6.29
N ILE A 25 7.27 -10.25 -7.06
CA ILE A 25 5.88 -10.38 -6.66
C ILE A 25 5.50 -11.86 -6.55
N ARG A 26 5.99 -12.68 -7.48
CA ARG A 26 5.67 -14.11 -7.46
C ARG A 26 6.22 -14.79 -6.22
N GLN A 27 7.44 -14.43 -5.84
CA GLN A 27 8.04 -15.01 -4.65
C GLN A 27 7.26 -14.60 -3.41
N LEU A 28 6.88 -13.32 -3.31
CA LEU A 28 6.10 -12.86 -2.18
C LEU A 28 4.77 -13.60 -2.11
N SER A 29 4.06 -13.68 -3.25
CA SER A 29 2.75 -14.33 -3.30
C SER A 29 2.83 -15.76 -2.83
N ARG A 30 3.85 -16.48 -3.28
CA ARG A 30 4.03 -17.86 -2.90
C ARG A 30 4.36 -18.00 -1.42
N ASP A 31 5.24 -17.14 -0.95
CA ASP A 31 5.72 -17.27 0.42
C ASP A 31 4.66 -16.89 1.45
N ILE A 32 3.78 -15.96 1.13
CA ILE A 32 2.70 -15.59 2.04
C ILE A 32 1.41 -16.35 1.72
N ASP A 33 1.44 -17.21 0.72
CA ASP A 33 0.29 -18.02 0.34
C ASP A 33 -0.91 -17.13 0.01
N HIS A 34 -0.71 -16.22 -0.92
CA HIS A 34 -1.77 -15.31 -1.35
C HIS A 34 -1.77 -15.24 -2.86
N GLU A 35 -2.93 -14.97 -3.46
CA GLU A 35 -3.08 -14.97 -4.90
C GLU A 35 -2.21 -13.90 -5.54
N TYR A 36 -1.50 -14.28 -6.58
CA TYR A 36 -0.61 -13.38 -7.30
C TYR A 36 -1.32 -12.13 -7.81
N PRO A 37 -2.49 -12.24 -8.46
CA PRO A 37 -3.15 -11.03 -8.98
C PRO A 37 -3.47 -10.01 -7.90
N THR A 38 -3.82 -10.47 -6.71
CA THR A 38 -4.13 -9.58 -5.61
C THR A 38 -2.88 -8.87 -5.12
N VAL A 39 -1.78 -9.61 -4.96
CA VAL A 39 -0.52 -9.03 -4.52
C VAL A 39 -0.01 -8.05 -5.57
N ARG A 40 -0.18 -8.39 -6.84
CA ARG A 40 0.24 -7.53 -7.94
C ARG A 40 -0.49 -6.19 -7.93
N LYS A 41 -1.78 -6.20 -7.59
CA LYS A 41 -2.53 -4.96 -7.48
C LYS A 41 -1.95 -4.04 -6.42
N LEU A 42 -1.58 -4.60 -5.28
CA LEU A 42 -0.98 -3.81 -4.22
C LEU A 42 0.38 -3.27 -4.66
N TYR A 43 1.16 -4.12 -5.33
CA TYR A 43 2.47 -3.73 -5.83
C TYR A 43 2.37 -2.55 -6.81
N ARG A 44 1.36 -2.55 -7.66
CA ARG A 44 1.17 -1.51 -8.65
C ARG A 44 0.37 -0.32 -8.15
N ASP A 45 0.00 -0.35 -6.86
CA ASP A 45 -0.75 0.75 -6.26
C ASP A 45 -2.10 0.96 -6.93
N GLU A 46 -2.74 -0.14 -7.31
CA GLU A 46 -4.03 -0.11 -7.97
C GLU A 46 -5.15 -0.64 -7.09
N MET A 47 -4.87 -0.91 -5.84
CA MET A 47 -5.82 -1.53 -4.96
C MET A 47 -6.68 -0.47 -4.29
N GLU A 48 -7.99 -0.61 -4.37
CA GLU A 48 -8.90 0.34 -3.74
C GLU A 48 -9.30 -0.09 -2.34
N ARG A 49 -9.31 -1.38 -2.10
CA ARG A 49 -9.61 -1.93 -0.79
C ARG A 49 -8.47 -2.80 -0.35
N TYR A 50 -8.07 -2.63 0.89
CA TYR A 50 -6.91 -3.34 1.40
C TYR A 50 -7.36 -4.44 2.35
N PRO A 51 -7.33 -5.72 1.92
CA PRO A 51 -7.71 -6.83 2.81
C PRO A 51 -6.76 -6.89 3.99
N ARG A 52 -7.33 -6.92 5.19
CA ARG A 52 -6.50 -6.93 6.39
C ARG A 52 -5.57 -8.12 6.41
N GLU A 53 -6.07 -9.29 5.99
CA GLU A 53 -5.25 -10.49 5.98
C GLU A 53 -4.02 -10.32 5.11
N LEU A 54 -4.18 -9.69 3.95
CA LEU A 54 -3.06 -9.47 3.05
C LEU A 54 -2.01 -8.58 3.70
N LEU A 55 -2.46 -7.50 4.32
CA LEU A 55 -1.54 -6.56 4.97
C LEU A 55 -0.82 -7.24 6.13
N ASP A 56 -1.54 -8.04 6.91
CA ASP A 56 -0.94 -8.77 8.02
C ASP A 56 0.15 -9.71 7.53
N LYS A 57 -0.13 -10.45 6.47
CA LYS A 57 0.82 -11.40 5.93
C LYS A 57 2.09 -10.71 5.44
N ILE A 58 1.92 -9.62 4.71
CA ILE A 58 3.05 -8.92 4.14
C ILE A 58 3.91 -8.30 5.24
N CYS A 59 3.28 -7.60 6.17
CA CYS A 59 4.03 -6.96 7.24
C CYS A 59 4.77 -7.99 8.09
N THR A 60 4.13 -9.11 8.35
CA THR A 60 4.75 -10.17 9.13
C THR A 60 5.92 -10.79 8.37
N TYR A 61 5.70 -11.12 7.10
CA TYR A 61 6.73 -11.79 6.30
C TYR A 61 7.94 -10.89 6.09
N LEU A 62 7.70 -9.62 5.78
CA LEU A 62 8.79 -8.68 5.51
C LEU A 62 9.34 -8.05 6.79
N ASN A 63 8.68 -8.30 7.92
CA ASN A 63 9.07 -7.71 9.19
C ASN A 63 9.11 -6.20 9.13
N ILE A 64 8.02 -5.61 8.65
CA ILE A 64 7.89 -4.17 8.55
C ILE A 64 6.63 -3.72 9.26
N GLU A 65 6.56 -2.42 9.55
CA GLU A 65 5.38 -1.83 10.15
C GLU A 65 4.40 -1.43 9.06
N LEU A 66 3.13 -1.32 9.42
CA LEU A 66 2.11 -0.94 8.45
C LEU A 66 2.41 0.41 7.82
N HIS A 67 2.91 1.36 8.61
CA HIS A 67 3.19 2.69 8.08
C HIS A 67 4.35 2.69 7.07
N GLU A 68 5.11 1.61 7.01
CA GLU A 68 6.13 1.47 5.99
C GLU A 68 5.55 0.93 4.69
N LEU A 69 4.47 0.16 4.80
CA LEU A 69 3.85 -0.43 3.63
C LEU A 69 2.85 0.50 2.96
N LEU A 70 2.06 1.19 3.74
CA LEU A 70 1.06 2.12 3.21
C LEU A 70 1.39 3.52 3.69
N ILE A 71 1.52 4.42 2.72
CA ILE A 71 1.93 5.80 3.01
C ILE A 71 0.73 6.71 2.79
N PHE A 72 0.48 7.58 3.74
CA PHE A 72 -0.56 8.59 3.60
C PHE A 72 0.11 9.90 3.24
N GLN A 73 -0.17 10.41 2.03
CA GLN A 73 0.40 11.65 1.55
C GLN A 73 -0.63 12.74 1.68
N LYS A 74 -0.31 13.76 2.43
CA LYS A 74 -1.21 14.88 2.55
C LYS A 74 -1.12 15.75 1.30
N ASP A 75 -2.26 16.26 0.89
CA ASP A 75 -2.31 17.17 -0.24
C ASP A 75 -2.04 18.56 0.27
N HIS A 76 -0.86 19.07 0.06
CA HIS A 76 -0.47 20.37 0.56
C HIS A 76 -1.10 21.52 -0.20
N ASN A 77 -1.66 21.24 -1.35
CA ASN A 77 -2.17 22.33 -2.19
C ASN A 77 -3.47 22.92 -1.70
N HIS A 78 -4.24 22.20 -0.90
CA HIS A 78 -5.53 22.73 -0.50
C HIS A 78 -5.56 23.08 0.95
N ILE A 79 -4.47 23.29 1.48
CA ILE A 79 -4.42 23.71 2.82
C ILE A 79 -4.64 25.09 2.95
N ASP A 80 -4.78 25.53 2.83
CA ASP A 80 -4.87 26.55 2.93
C ASP A 80 -5.71 27.07 3.39
N HIS A 81 -5.89 27.27 3.65
CA HIS A 81 -6.51 27.70 4.02
C HIS A 81 -6.55 27.97 5.00
N SER A 82 -6.30 27.84 5.10
CA SER A 82 -6.50 27.93 5.83
C SER A 82 -6.38 28.54 6.31
N GLY A 83 -6.28 28.85 6.19
CA GLY A 83 -6.23 29.51 6.77
C GLY A 83 -6.36 29.63 7.02
#